data_d00de133f5c135c1d07a54e96569b013
#
_entry.id   d00de133f5c135c1d07a54e96569b013
#
_cell.length_a   1.000
_cell.length_b   1.000
_cell.length_c   1.000
_cell.angle_alpha   90.00
_cell.angle_beta   90.00
_cell.angle_gamma   90.00
#
_symmetry.space_group_name_H-M   'P 1'
#
loop_
_entity.id
_entity.type
_entity.pdbx_description
1 polymer ?
#
loop_
_entity_poly.entity_id
_entity_poly.type
_entity_poly.pdbx_seq_one_letter_code
_entity_poly.pdbx_strand_id
1 'polypeptide(L)'
;MLAPDQVHQQTGNSYYKMMHISFNKEFLLTETQGVLACWECMFSQIVIPINNRKDFNELKTYANLIQQEFMELRHQKDLVIRNLLNAFLITAARLGTCKTKLASMNSSQNKILQQFRALIDDNYLNKTQVAEYADMIYITPGHLNDTIKTITGRTAKQVIDEKRITEAKRLLFWNELTVKQIASQLNFEDDAYFNRFFKKHTGQTPALFQRNSL
;
A
#
# COMPACT_ATOMS: atom_id res chain seq x y z
N MET A 1 6.16 4.46 13.17
CA MET A 1 6.26 4.68 11.70
C MET A 1 5.38 5.87 11.33
N LEU A 2 5.79 6.64 10.34
CA LEU A 2 5.03 7.81 9.87
C LEU A 2 4.41 7.48 8.52
N ALA A 3 3.11 7.78 8.35
CA ALA A 3 2.43 7.65 7.06
C ALA A 3 2.84 8.80 6.12
N PRO A 4 2.64 8.65 4.80
CA PRO A 4 2.67 9.78 3.88
C PRO A 4 1.77 10.91 4.42
N ASP A 5 2.17 12.16 4.22
CA ASP A 5 1.47 13.38 4.64
C ASP A 5 1.40 13.64 6.16
N GLN A 6 2.08 12.85 6.99
CA GLN A 6 2.26 13.15 8.40
C GLN A 6 3.47 14.06 8.64
N VAL A 7 3.22 15.21 9.25
CA VAL A 7 4.29 16.13 9.70
C VAL A 7 4.78 15.70 11.08
N HIS A 8 6.09 15.62 11.25
CA HIS A 8 6.72 15.35 12.55
C HIS A 8 7.79 16.37 12.84
N GLN A 9 7.93 16.70 14.10
CA GLN A 9 8.97 17.59 14.59
C GLN A 9 9.71 16.90 15.72
N GLN A 10 11.04 16.92 15.66
CA GLN A 10 11.88 16.47 16.77
C GLN A 10 11.89 17.54 17.86
N THR A 11 11.38 17.21 19.04
CA THR A 11 11.39 18.08 20.21
C THR A 11 12.36 17.49 21.24
N GLY A 12 13.42 18.22 21.58
CA GLY A 12 14.37 17.85 22.63
C GLY A 12 15.83 17.75 22.17
N ASN A 13 16.76 17.91 23.14
CA ASN A 13 18.20 17.89 22.95
C ASN A 13 18.87 16.55 23.28
N SER A 14 18.12 15.43 23.16
CA SER A 14 18.67 14.11 23.46
C SER A 14 19.42 13.55 22.27
N TYR A 15 20.66 13.08 22.50
CA TYR A 15 21.44 12.39 21.46
C TYR A 15 20.93 10.97 21.29
N TYR A 16 20.21 10.72 20.17
CA TYR A 16 19.78 9.38 19.79
C TYR A 16 20.65 8.85 18.65
N LYS A 17 21.01 7.58 18.70
CA LYS A 17 21.41 6.86 17.48
C LYS A 17 20.15 6.48 16.73
N MET A 18 19.89 7.15 15.63
CA MET A 18 18.68 6.97 14.83
C MET A 18 19.07 6.55 13.41
N MET A 19 18.38 5.55 12.88
CA MET A 19 18.37 5.24 11.46
C MET A 19 17.04 5.70 10.88
N HIS A 20 17.09 6.51 9.85
CA HIS A 20 15.91 6.99 9.12
C HIS A 20 15.85 6.31 7.77
N ILE A 21 14.75 5.59 7.48
CA ILE A 21 14.48 4.97 6.19
C ILE A 21 13.26 5.69 5.60
N SER A 22 13.46 6.36 4.46
CA SER A 22 12.41 7.04 3.72
C SER A 22 12.20 6.35 2.37
N PHE A 23 10.96 6.08 2.02
CA PHE A 23 10.58 5.45 0.75
C PHE A 23 9.19 5.93 0.33
N ASN A 24 8.92 5.91 -0.97
CA ASN A 24 7.58 6.15 -1.48
C ASN A 24 6.75 4.85 -1.49
N LYS A 25 5.43 4.99 -1.52
CA LYS A 25 4.51 3.84 -1.50
C LYS A 25 4.70 2.96 -2.75
N GLU A 26 4.97 3.57 -3.88
CA GLU A 26 5.15 2.92 -5.17
C GLU A 26 6.36 1.97 -5.18
N PHE A 27 7.40 2.30 -4.44
CA PHE A 27 8.58 1.44 -4.31
C PHE A 27 8.27 0.08 -3.69
N LEU A 28 7.28 0.01 -2.80
CA LEU A 28 6.86 -1.24 -2.13
C LEU A 28 5.78 -2.00 -2.89
N LEU A 29 5.18 -1.40 -3.93
CA LEU A 29 4.12 -2.04 -4.70
C LEU A 29 4.68 -3.21 -5.52
N THR A 30 4.78 -4.35 -4.89
CA THR A 30 5.07 -5.65 -5.51
C THR A 30 3.87 -6.59 -5.31
N GLU A 31 3.88 -7.71 -6.01
CA GLU A 31 2.82 -8.73 -6.07
C GLU A 31 2.38 -9.33 -4.72
N THR A 32 2.95 -8.91 -3.60
CA THR A 32 2.61 -9.40 -2.27
C THR A 32 1.34 -8.74 -1.73
N GLN A 33 0.21 -9.27 -2.11
CA GLN A 33 -1.14 -8.87 -1.66
C GLN A 33 -1.31 -8.81 -0.13
N GLY A 34 -0.50 -9.54 0.64
CA GLY A 34 -0.62 -9.60 2.10
C GLY A 34 -0.03 -8.41 2.87
N VAL A 35 0.96 -7.70 2.33
CA VAL A 35 1.65 -6.60 3.05
C VAL A 35 0.80 -5.35 3.09
N LEU A 36 0.02 -5.09 2.04
CA LEU A 36 -0.87 -3.91 1.96
C LEU A 36 -2.05 -3.98 2.93
N ALA A 37 -2.55 -5.17 3.25
CA ALA A 37 -3.63 -5.33 4.25
C ALA A 37 -3.18 -4.92 5.66
N CYS A 38 -1.87 -5.03 5.97
CA CYS A 38 -1.28 -4.57 7.22
C CYS A 38 -0.86 -3.09 7.20
N TRP A 39 -0.81 -2.47 6.03
CA TRP A 39 -0.28 -1.12 5.84
C TRP A 39 -1.04 -0.06 6.63
N GLU A 40 -2.35 -0.03 6.53
CA GLU A 40 -3.18 0.92 7.29
C GLU A 40 -3.06 0.70 8.81
N CYS A 41 -2.96 -0.56 9.23
CA CYS A 41 -2.76 -0.91 10.62
C CYS A 41 -1.38 -0.48 11.13
N MET A 42 -0.34 -0.62 10.32
CA MET A 42 1.03 -0.21 10.67
C MET A 42 1.15 1.31 10.82
N PHE A 43 0.54 2.07 9.90
CA PHE A 43 0.59 3.53 9.94
C PHE A 43 -0.44 4.16 10.89
N SER A 44 -1.40 3.40 11.40
CA SER A 44 -2.28 3.87 12.49
C SER A 44 -1.56 3.95 13.84
N GLN A 45 -0.39 3.31 13.97
CA GLN A 45 0.46 3.37 15.17
C GLN A 45 1.71 4.18 14.88
N ILE A 46 1.80 5.37 15.47
CA ILE A 46 2.95 6.28 15.33
C ILE A 46 4.20 5.66 15.96
N VAL A 47 4.05 4.90 17.04
CA VAL A 47 5.15 4.27 17.79
C VAL A 47 4.84 2.80 18.03
N ILE A 48 5.78 1.93 17.67
CA ILE A 48 5.76 0.51 18.01
C ILE A 48 6.85 0.28 19.06
N PRO A 49 6.50 0.04 20.35
CA PRO A 49 7.49 -0.24 21.36
C PRO A 49 8.12 -1.61 21.13
N ILE A 50 9.45 -1.69 21.24
CA ILE A 50 10.20 -2.95 21.12
C ILE A 50 10.67 -3.32 22.53
N ASN A 51 10.02 -4.27 23.16
CA ASN A 51 10.20 -4.60 24.57
C ASN A 51 11.27 -5.67 24.82
N ASN A 52 11.78 -6.32 23.79
CA ASN A 52 12.81 -7.33 23.94
C ASN A 52 13.99 -7.14 22.98
N ARG A 53 15.15 -7.61 23.42
CA ARG A 53 16.42 -7.45 22.70
C ARG A 53 16.47 -8.29 21.40
N LYS A 54 15.74 -9.39 21.34
CA LYS A 54 15.69 -10.27 20.16
C LYS A 54 15.02 -9.56 18.99
N ASP A 55 13.84 -9.01 19.21
CA ASP A 55 13.06 -8.30 18.19
C ASP A 55 13.79 -7.02 17.72
N PHE A 56 14.43 -6.31 18.67
CA PHE A 56 15.29 -5.17 18.33
C PHE A 56 16.46 -5.56 17.42
N ASN A 57 17.15 -6.66 17.74
CA ASN A 57 18.27 -7.12 16.94
C ASN A 57 17.84 -7.59 15.55
N GLU A 58 16.69 -8.23 15.44
CA GLU A 58 16.13 -8.67 14.15
C GLU A 58 15.85 -7.47 13.24
N LEU A 59 15.11 -6.47 13.73
CA LEU A 59 14.84 -5.23 12.97
C LEU A 59 16.11 -4.47 12.63
N LYS A 60 17.06 -4.40 13.55
CA LYS A 60 18.36 -3.76 13.32
C LYS A 60 19.16 -4.47 12.23
N THR A 61 19.06 -5.79 12.15
CA THR A 61 19.72 -6.58 11.09
C THR A 61 19.16 -6.21 9.71
N TYR A 62 17.85 -6.16 9.54
CA TYR A 62 17.24 -5.73 8.27
C TYR A 62 17.65 -4.29 7.92
N ALA A 63 17.60 -3.38 8.89
CA ALA A 63 17.97 -2.00 8.67
C ALA A 63 19.43 -1.83 8.23
N ASN A 64 20.37 -2.58 8.85
CA ASN A 64 21.78 -2.58 8.46
C ASN A 64 21.99 -3.17 7.05
N LEU A 65 21.29 -4.26 6.70
CA LEU A 65 21.35 -4.84 5.36
C LEU A 65 20.85 -3.87 4.29
N ILE A 66 19.74 -3.17 4.57
CA ILE A 66 19.22 -2.11 3.68
C ILE A 66 20.26 -1.01 3.50
N GLN A 67 20.88 -0.54 4.58
CA GLN A 67 21.90 0.49 4.52
C GLN A 67 23.12 0.03 3.71
N GLN A 68 23.60 -1.18 3.95
CA GLN A 68 24.74 -1.76 3.22
C GLN A 68 24.43 -1.84 1.73
N GLU A 69 23.30 -2.43 1.34
CA GLU A 69 22.90 -2.54 -0.05
C GLU A 69 22.70 -1.17 -0.71
N PHE A 70 22.17 -0.19 0.04
CA PHE A 70 21.99 1.18 -0.46
C PHE A 70 23.31 1.87 -0.79
N MET A 71 24.36 1.62 -0.02
CA MET A 71 25.70 2.23 -0.21
C MET A 71 26.51 1.59 -1.32
N GLU A 72 26.18 0.38 -1.73
CA GLU A 72 26.91 -0.36 -2.75
C GLU A 72 26.23 -0.24 -4.12
N LEU A 73 27.04 -0.13 -5.19
CA LEU A 73 26.57 -0.11 -6.58
C LEU A 73 26.52 -1.55 -7.11
N ARG A 74 25.47 -2.29 -6.73
CA ARG A 74 25.26 -3.68 -7.16
C ARG A 74 24.15 -3.79 -8.21
N HIS A 75 24.26 -4.80 -9.06
CA HIS A 75 23.17 -5.16 -9.97
C HIS A 75 21.92 -5.56 -9.18
N GLN A 76 20.73 -5.15 -9.62
CA GLN A 76 19.44 -5.43 -8.96
C GLN A 76 19.30 -4.89 -7.50
N LYS A 77 20.09 -3.88 -7.14
CA LYS A 77 20.08 -3.23 -5.84
C LYS A 77 18.66 -2.88 -5.35
N ASP A 78 17.84 -2.27 -6.20
CA ASP A 78 16.49 -1.83 -5.82
C ASP A 78 15.57 -3.02 -5.52
N LEU A 79 15.75 -4.15 -6.20
CA LEU A 79 15.01 -5.37 -5.93
C LEU A 79 15.40 -5.95 -4.56
N VAL A 80 16.69 -5.97 -4.22
CA VAL A 80 17.18 -6.45 -2.92
C VAL A 80 16.69 -5.53 -1.81
N ILE A 81 16.85 -4.21 -1.94
CA ILE A 81 16.38 -3.24 -0.94
C ILE A 81 14.88 -3.39 -0.69
N ARG A 82 14.08 -3.58 -1.74
CA ARG A 82 12.64 -3.76 -1.62
C ARG A 82 12.28 -5.01 -0.82
N ASN A 83 12.90 -6.14 -1.12
CA ASN A 83 12.63 -7.39 -0.39
C ASN A 83 13.05 -7.29 1.09
N LEU A 84 14.18 -6.66 1.38
CA LEU A 84 14.64 -6.39 2.75
C LEU A 84 13.68 -5.43 3.48
N LEU A 85 13.22 -4.40 2.80
CA LEU A 85 12.25 -3.44 3.35
C LEU A 85 10.89 -4.11 3.63
N ASN A 86 10.42 -4.97 2.73
CA ASN A 86 9.21 -5.78 2.97
C ASN A 86 9.38 -6.68 4.20
N ALA A 87 10.50 -7.39 4.33
CA ALA A 87 10.80 -8.23 5.50
C ALA A 87 10.83 -7.41 6.79
N PHE A 88 11.50 -6.24 6.77
CA PHE A 88 11.54 -5.30 7.89
C PHE A 88 10.13 -4.85 8.32
N LEU A 89 9.30 -4.46 7.36
CA LEU A 89 7.95 -3.96 7.64
C LEU A 89 7.03 -5.07 8.17
N ILE A 90 7.10 -6.29 7.61
CA ILE A 90 6.34 -7.44 8.10
C ILE A 90 6.76 -7.78 9.53
N THR A 91 8.07 -7.80 9.82
CA THR A 91 8.59 -8.06 11.16
C THR A 91 8.13 -6.98 12.14
N ALA A 92 8.23 -5.70 11.77
CA ALA A 92 7.74 -4.60 12.60
C ALA A 92 6.22 -4.68 12.85
N ALA A 93 5.42 -5.07 11.84
CA ALA A 93 3.98 -5.25 12.00
C ALA A 93 3.62 -6.36 12.99
N ARG A 94 4.42 -7.43 13.06
CA ARG A 94 4.22 -8.51 14.05
C ARG A 94 4.41 -8.06 15.50
N LEU A 95 5.23 -7.02 15.71
CA LEU A 95 5.49 -6.45 17.05
C LEU A 95 4.42 -5.44 17.48
N GLY A 96 3.75 -4.83 16.52
CA GLY A 96 2.66 -3.89 16.80
C GLY A 96 1.43 -4.58 17.37
N THR A 97 0.62 -3.83 18.12
CA THR A 97 -0.66 -4.29 18.70
C THR A 97 -1.77 -4.52 17.66
N CYS A 98 -1.38 -4.66 16.39
CA CYS A 98 -2.32 -4.99 15.32
C CYS A 98 -3.12 -6.28 15.61
N LYS A 99 -2.56 -7.20 16.41
CA LYS A 99 -3.25 -8.40 16.90
C LYS A 99 -4.52 -8.07 17.71
N THR A 100 -4.54 -6.98 18.46
CA THR A 100 -5.68 -6.61 19.30
C THR A 100 -6.82 -5.98 18.50
N LYS A 101 -6.54 -5.22 17.46
CA LYS A 101 -7.60 -4.69 16.58
C LYS A 101 -8.20 -5.77 15.68
N LEU A 102 -7.38 -6.69 15.15
CA LEU A 102 -7.88 -7.86 14.40
C LEU A 102 -8.69 -8.83 15.27
N ALA A 103 -8.34 -9.01 16.54
CA ALA A 103 -9.07 -9.89 17.45
C ALA A 103 -10.39 -9.27 17.96
N SER A 104 -10.48 -7.94 18.07
CA SER A 104 -11.74 -7.24 18.40
C SER A 104 -12.66 -7.06 17.19
N MET A 105 -12.22 -7.46 16.00
CA MET A 105 -12.85 -7.24 14.72
C MET A 105 -13.77 -8.40 14.28
N ASN A 106 -14.44 -9.06 15.19
CA ASN A 106 -15.47 -10.08 14.90
C ASN A 106 -16.85 -9.48 14.52
N SER A 107 -16.93 -8.21 14.15
CA SER A 107 -18.17 -7.63 13.65
C SER A 107 -18.43 -8.11 12.20
N SER A 108 -19.70 -8.33 11.86
CA SER A 108 -20.13 -8.66 10.50
C SER A 108 -19.60 -7.66 9.45
N GLN A 109 -19.51 -6.40 9.84
CA GLN A 109 -18.99 -5.31 9.01
C GLN A 109 -17.52 -5.51 8.60
N ASN A 110 -16.68 -6.02 9.50
CA ASN A 110 -15.27 -6.28 9.19
C ASN A 110 -15.09 -7.50 8.27
N LYS A 111 -15.97 -8.49 8.37
CA LYS A 111 -16.01 -9.60 7.42
C LYS A 111 -16.33 -9.10 6.02
N ILE A 112 -17.32 -8.21 5.90
CA ILE A 112 -17.66 -7.56 4.62
C ILE A 112 -16.46 -6.81 4.04
N LEU A 113 -15.74 -6.01 4.85
CA LEU A 113 -14.55 -5.29 4.39
C LEU A 113 -13.44 -6.24 3.91
N GLN A 114 -13.17 -7.33 4.65
CA GLN A 114 -12.16 -8.32 4.26
C GLN A 114 -12.53 -9.04 2.96
N GLN A 115 -13.80 -9.49 2.82
CA GLN A 115 -14.30 -10.12 1.60
C GLN A 115 -14.23 -9.15 0.42
N PHE A 116 -14.67 -7.89 0.62
CA PHE A 116 -14.63 -6.87 -0.42
C PHE A 116 -13.21 -6.60 -0.92
N ARG A 117 -12.22 -6.49 -0.01
CA ARG A 117 -10.82 -6.30 -0.38
C ARG A 117 -10.26 -7.49 -1.17
N ALA A 118 -10.51 -8.71 -0.70
CA ALA A 118 -10.08 -9.92 -1.41
C ALA A 118 -10.68 -9.98 -2.82
N LEU A 119 -11.98 -9.67 -2.96
CA LEU A 119 -12.65 -9.64 -4.26
C LEU A 119 -12.10 -8.54 -5.18
N ILE A 120 -11.72 -7.38 -4.64
CA ILE A 120 -11.06 -6.33 -5.43
C ILE A 120 -9.71 -6.83 -5.93
N ASP A 121 -8.91 -7.45 -5.08
CA ASP A 121 -7.60 -7.98 -5.47
C ASP A 121 -7.70 -8.97 -6.63
N ASP A 122 -8.74 -9.81 -6.64
CA ASP A 122 -8.95 -10.82 -7.67
C ASP A 122 -9.65 -10.28 -8.95
N ASN A 123 -10.41 -9.18 -8.84
CA ASN A 123 -11.33 -8.79 -9.93
C ASN A 123 -11.18 -7.34 -10.42
N TYR A 124 -10.26 -6.52 -9.89
CA TYR A 124 -10.15 -5.09 -10.21
C TYR A 124 -9.92 -4.76 -11.69
N LEU A 125 -9.43 -5.71 -12.48
CA LEU A 125 -9.25 -5.55 -13.92
C LEU A 125 -10.59 -5.57 -14.67
N ASN A 126 -11.50 -6.46 -14.27
CA ASN A 126 -12.74 -6.75 -14.99
C ASN A 126 -13.98 -6.13 -14.35
N LYS A 127 -13.94 -5.86 -13.05
CA LYS A 127 -15.05 -5.31 -12.28
C LYS A 127 -14.73 -3.94 -11.74
N THR A 128 -15.57 -2.96 -12.11
CA THR A 128 -15.33 -1.56 -11.74
C THR A 128 -16.50 -0.91 -11.00
N GLN A 129 -17.65 -1.60 -10.95
CA GLN A 129 -18.86 -1.07 -10.33
C GLN A 129 -19.09 -1.70 -8.95
N VAL A 130 -19.55 -0.88 -8.00
CA VAL A 130 -19.83 -1.32 -6.62
C VAL A 130 -20.88 -2.44 -6.59
N ALA A 131 -21.87 -2.40 -7.50
CA ALA A 131 -22.92 -3.40 -7.59
C ALA A 131 -22.36 -4.80 -7.85
N GLU A 132 -21.37 -4.93 -8.74
CA GLU A 132 -20.75 -6.21 -9.08
C GLU A 132 -20.11 -6.89 -7.85
N TYR A 133 -19.48 -6.12 -7.00
CA TYR A 133 -18.88 -6.63 -5.76
C TYR A 133 -19.93 -6.91 -4.68
N ALA A 134 -20.97 -6.09 -4.60
CA ALA A 134 -22.07 -6.29 -3.66
C ALA A 134 -22.82 -7.61 -3.97
N ASP A 135 -23.06 -7.91 -5.24
CA ASP A 135 -23.65 -9.16 -5.68
C ASP A 135 -22.80 -10.38 -5.28
N MET A 136 -21.47 -10.29 -5.40
CA MET A 136 -20.54 -11.36 -5.00
C MET A 136 -20.53 -11.64 -3.49
N ILE A 137 -20.91 -10.65 -2.67
CA ILE A 137 -20.99 -10.77 -1.20
C ILE A 137 -22.43 -11.02 -0.74
N TYR A 138 -23.39 -11.04 -1.67
CA TYR A 138 -24.83 -11.23 -1.41
C TYR A 138 -25.44 -10.13 -0.53
N ILE A 139 -25.05 -8.86 -0.76
CA ILE A 139 -25.60 -7.68 -0.08
C ILE A 139 -25.97 -6.60 -1.09
N THR A 140 -26.71 -5.58 -0.63
CA THR A 140 -27.05 -4.45 -1.52
C THR A 140 -25.85 -3.52 -1.71
N PRO A 141 -25.73 -2.84 -2.87
CA PRO A 141 -24.65 -1.85 -3.11
C PRO A 141 -24.62 -0.72 -2.06
N GLY A 142 -25.80 -0.29 -1.60
CA GLY A 142 -25.93 0.71 -0.54
C GLY A 142 -25.31 0.21 0.78
N HIS A 143 -25.69 -1.00 1.20
CA HIS A 143 -25.14 -1.59 2.43
C HIS A 143 -23.61 -1.78 2.35
N LEU A 144 -23.10 -2.24 1.20
CA LEU A 144 -21.65 -2.32 0.98
C LEU A 144 -20.99 -0.95 1.12
N ASN A 145 -21.51 0.06 0.42
CA ASN A 145 -20.93 1.40 0.44
C ASN A 145 -20.93 2.02 1.84
N ASP A 146 -22.03 1.91 2.58
CA ASP A 146 -22.16 2.44 3.95
C ASP A 146 -21.23 1.73 4.92
N THR A 147 -21.12 0.41 4.82
CA THR A 147 -20.19 -0.40 5.63
C THR A 147 -18.74 0.03 5.39
N ILE A 148 -18.34 0.08 4.12
CA ILE A 148 -16.97 0.48 3.76
C ILE A 148 -16.68 1.91 4.21
N LYS A 149 -17.61 2.84 3.99
CA LYS A 149 -17.46 4.24 4.38
C LYS A 149 -17.35 4.41 5.90
N THR A 150 -18.13 3.66 6.67
CA THR A 150 -18.07 3.69 8.13
C THR A 150 -16.73 3.23 8.68
N ILE A 151 -16.14 2.18 8.08
CA ILE A 151 -14.89 1.61 8.57
C ILE A 151 -13.66 2.37 8.06
N THR A 152 -13.67 2.78 6.78
CA THR A 152 -12.48 3.32 6.11
C THR A 152 -12.51 4.83 5.89
N GLY A 153 -13.65 5.48 6.08
CA GLY A 153 -13.89 6.88 5.73
C GLY A 153 -14.02 7.13 4.22
N ARG A 154 -13.95 6.08 3.37
CA ARG A 154 -13.98 6.14 1.91
C ARG A 154 -15.14 5.37 1.34
N THR A 155 -15.67 5.82 0.19
CA THR A 155 -16.71 5.05 -0.51
C THR A 155 -16.14 3.76 -1.08
N ALA A 156 -16.99 2.73 -1.29
CA ALA A 156 -16.59 1.49 -1.92
C ALA A 156 -15.98 1.73 -3.32
N LYS A 157 -16.54 2.67 -4.10
CA LYS A 157 -16.00 3.07 -5.40
C LYS A 157 -14.58 3.65 -5.29
N GLN A 158 -14.31 4.48 -4.28
CA GLN A 158 -12.98 5.03 -4.05
C GLN A 158 -11.95 3.92 -3.74
N VAL A 159 -12.34 2.89 -3.00
CA VAL A 159 -11.45 1.76 -2.68
C VAL A 159 -11.11 0.94 -3.93
N ILE A 160 -12.11 0.70 -4.83
CA ILE A 160 -11.89 0.05 -6.12
C ILE A 160 -10.93 0.88 -6.99
N ASP A 161 -11.21 2.18 -7.13
CA ASP A 161 -10.42 3.08 -7.95
C ASP A 161 -8.97 3.21 -7.42
N GLU A 162 -8.78 3.20 -6.10
CA GLU A 162 -7.45 3.19 -5.47
C GLU A 162 -6.63 1.96 -5.86
N LYS A 163 -7.23 0.78 -5.88
CA LYS A 163 -6.53 -0.43 -6.32
C LYS A 163 -6.05 -0.28 -7.75
N ARG A 164 -6.92 0.17 -8.66
CA ARG A 164 -6.57 0.38 -10.08
C ARG A 164 -5.48 1.44 -10.25
N ILE A 165 -5.54 2.55 -9.51
CA ILE A 165 -4.50 3.58 -9.51
C ILE A 165 -3.17 3.05 -8.94
N THR A 166 -3.24 2.26 -7.88
CA THR A 166 -2.06 1.65 -7.27
C THR A 166 -1.33 0.75 -8.27
N GLU A 167 -2.08 -0.09 -8.99
CA GLU A 167 -1.49 -0.95 -10.03
C GLU A 167 -0.97 -0.14 -11.23
N ALA A 168 -1.70 0.91 -11.64
CA ALA A 168 -1.23 1.81 -12.69
C ALA A 168 0.11 2.48 -12.31
N LYS A 169 0.22 2.99 -11.09
CA LYS A 169 1.46 3.56 -10.58
C LYS A 169 2.59 2.53 -10.53
N ARG A 170 2.31 1.30 -10.12
CA ARG A 170 3.29 0.21 -10.10
C ARG A 170 3.86 -0.05 -11.49
N LEU A 171 2.99 -0.23 -12.49
CA LEU A 171 3.41 -0.49 -13.86
C LEU A 171 4.17 0.69 -14.49
N LEU A 172 3.72 1.93 -14.21
CA LEU A 172 4.39 3.13 -14.68
C LEU A 172 5.78 3.34 -14.02
N PHE A 173 5.92 2.99 -12.75
CA PHE A 173 7.17 3.12 -12.00
C PHE A 173 8.29 2.26 -12.59
N TRP A 174 7.97 1.04 -13.01
CA TRP A 174 8.98 0.13 -13.59
C TRP A 174 9.42 0.51 -15.00
N ASN A 175 8.67 1.36 -15.70
CA ASN A 175 9.00 1.88 -17.03
C ASN A 175 9.31 0.81 -18.08
N GLU A 176 8.78 -0.40 -17.91
CA GLU A 176 8.93 -1.52 -18.85
C GLU A 176 7.90 -1.48 -19.98
N LEU A 177 6.77 -0.79 -19.74
CA LEU A 177 5.63 -0.73 -20.64
C LEU A 177 5.31 0.73 -21.02
N THR A 178 4.81 0.91 -22.23
CA THR A 178 4.25 2.19 -22.66
C THR A 178 2.92 2.47 -21.96
N VAL A 179 2.56 3.75 -21.84
CA VAL A 179 1.26 4.16 -21.26
C VAL A 179 0.08 3.44 -21.90
N LYS A 180 0.13 3.23 -23.23
CA LYS A 180 -0.89 2.50 -24.00
C LYS A 180 -0.97 1.03 -23.60
N GLN A 181 0.18 0.36 -23.47
CA GLN A 181 0.22 -1.03 -23.03
C GLN A 181 -0.30 -1.19 -21.58
N ILE A 182 0.03 -0.23 -20.70
CA ILE A 182 -0.49 -0.21 -19.33
C ILE A 182 -2.01 -0.02 -19.31
N ALA A 183 -2.55 0.89 -20.11
CA ALA A 183 -4.00 1.07 -20.24
C ALA A 183 -4.70 -0.23 -20.67
N SER A 184 -4.16 -0.90 -21.69
CA SER A 184 -4.66 -2.19 -22.16
C SER A 184 -4.55 -3.28 -21.09
N GLN A 185 -3.41 -3.38 -20.40
CA GLN A 185 -3.21 -4.39 -19.33
C GLN A 185 -4.15 -4.19 -18.14
N LEU A 186 -4.50 -2.93 -17.84
CA LEU A 186 -5.46 -2.58 -16.79
C LEU A 186 -6.92 -2.60 -17.29
N ASN A 187 -7.14 -3.13 -18.48
CA ASN A 187 -8.47 -3.29 -19.09
C ASN A 187 -9.26 -1.97 -19.17
N PHE A 188 -8.59 -0.88 -19.58
CA PHE A 188 -9.26 0.36 -19.94
C PHE A 188 -9.71 0.30 -21.41
N GLU A 189 -10.91 0.83 -21.70
CA GLU A 189 -11.50 0.85 -23.04
C GLU A 189 -10.61 1.61 -24.04
N ASP A 190 -10.02 2.74 -23.61
CA ASP A 190 -9.11 3.53 -24.40
C ASP A 190 -8.06 4.28 -23.55
N ASP A 191 -6.99 4.71 -24.22
CA ASP A 191 -5.87 5.44 -23.59
C ASP A 191 -6.32 6.81 -23.06
N ALA A 192 -7.30 7.46 -23.70
CA ALA A 192 -7.77 8.77 -23.31
C ALA A 192 -8.56 8.68 -22.00
N TYR A 193 -9.36 7.63 -21.84
CA TYR A 193 -10.08 7.37 -20.60
C TYR A 193 -9.08 7.05 -19.46
N PHE A 194 -8.07 6.20 -19.72
CA PHE A 194 -7.01 5.92 -18.75
C PHE A 194 -6.28 7.20 -18.31
N ASN A 195 -5.90 8.06 -19.26
CA ASN A 195 -5.22 9.33 -18.97
C ASN A 195 -6.07 10.23 -18.08
N ARG A 196 -7.37 10.40 -18.38
CA ARG A 196 -8.30 11.18 -17.57
C ARG A 196 -8.48 10.60 -16.17
N PHE A 197 -8.66 9.29 -16.08
CA PHE A 197 -8.81 8.56 -14.82
C PHE A 197 -7.58 8.73 -13.94
N PHE A 198 -6.39 8.47 -14.48
CA PHE A 198 -5.15 8.60 -13.73
C PHE A 198 -4.90 10.03 -13.26
N LYS A 199 -5.08 11.03 -14.16
CA LYS A 199 -4.91 12.44 -13.82
C LYS A 199 -5.89 12.91 -12.75
N LYS A 200 -7.15 12.45 -12.81
CA LYS A 200 -8.16 12.76 -11.79
C LYS A 200 -7.75 12.31 -10.39
N HIS A 201 -7.13 11.14 -10.28
CA HIS A 201 -6.79 10.54 -8.99
C HIS A 201 -5.39 10.90 -8.49
N THR A 202 -4.46 11.33 -9.37
CA THR A 202 -3.07 11.60 -9.01
C THR A 202 -2.63 13.05 -9.20
N GLY A 203 -3.44 13.86 -9.87
CA GLY A 203 -3.14 15.25 -10.21
C GLY A 203 -2.24 15.42 -11.45
N GLN A 204 -1.62 14.33 -11.96
CA GLN A 204 -0.70 14.38 -13.10
C GLN A 204 -1.01 13.29 -14.14
N THR A 205 -0.50 13.46 -15.36
CA THR A 205 -0.69 12.45 -16.41
C THR A 205 0.18 11.22 -16.20
N PRO A 206 -0.21 10.02 -16.71
CA PRO A 206 0.62 8.81 -16.63
C PRO A 206 2.03 9.02 -17.20
N ALA A 207 2.15 9.68 -18.35
CA ALA A 207 3.43 9.95 -18.99
C ALA A 207 4.35 10.85 -18.14
N LEU A 208 3.78 11.86 -17.46
CA LEU A 208 4.53 12.71 -16.55
C LEU A 208 4.96 11.93 -15.29
N PHE A 209 4.08 11.10 -14.76
CA PHE A 209 4.40 10.23 -13.62
C PHE A 209 5.55 9.27 -13.96
N GLN A 210 5.47 8.59 -15.11
CA GLN A 210 6.47 7.65 -15.60
C GLN A 210 7.86 8.31 -15.77
N ARG A 211 7.90 9.51 -16.36
CA ARG A 211 9.14 10.28 -16.53
C ARG A 211 9.76 10.72 -15.21
N ASN A 212 8.95 11.04 -14.21
CA ASN A 212 9.44 11.50 -12.90
C ASN A 212 9.82 10.34 -11.96
N SER A 213 9.59 9.09 -12.38
CA SER A 213 9.95 7.89 -11.62
C SER A 213 11.33 7.33 -11.96
N LEU A 214 11.99 7.93 -12.97
CA LEU A 214 13.37 7.69 -13.37
C LEU A 214 14.32 8.63 -12.62
#